data_feaae60ea7550eb29dd1c9e6749b85e4
#
_entry.id   feaae60ea7550eb29dd1c9e6749b85e4
#
_cell.length_a   1.000
_cell.length_b   1.000
_cell.length_c   1.000
_cell.angle_alpha   90.00
_cell.angle_beta   90.00
_cell.angle_gamma   90.00
#
_symmetry.space_group_name_H-M   'P 1'
#
loop_
_entity.id
_entity.type
_entity.pdbx_description
1 polymer ?
#
loop_
_entity_poly.entity_id
_entity_poly.type
_entity_poly.pdbx_seq_one_letter_code
_entity_poly.pdbx_strand_id
1 'polypeptide(L)'
;FVTFLPLYLADVFHLNIKEVAFSAWVPYVGAALGSIAGGWYSGWLINRGHTVNYARKAAMLLGGIIIIPSILAAIMSTTAPVAIVFMALVLGGFQFFMTNLQTIPSDLHSGKSVGSLAGLGGASAVLGTILAILFASYITNWILLFSLLGALVPLSLCSIFLTVGEIKQIKK
;
A
#
# COMPACT_ATOMS: atom_id res chain seq x y z
N PHE A 1 6.78 -2.65 6.17
CA PHE A 1 6.07 -3.94 6.26
C PHE A 1 6.86 -5.05 5.56
N VAL A 2 7.11 -4.94 4.25
CA VAL A 2 7.80 -5.96 3.45
C VAL A 2 9.19 -6.33 4.02
N THR A 3 9.94 -5.33 4.48
CA THR A 3 11.27 -5.48 5.09
C THR A 3 11.26 -6.36 6.33
N PHE A 4 10.20 -6.29 7.13
CA PHE A 4 10.07 -7.01 8.39
C PHE A 4 9.33 -8.35 8.26
N LEU A 5 8.73 -8.64 7.11
CA LEU A 5 7.96 -9.85 6.88
C LEU A 5 8.76 -11.15 7.06
N PRO A 6 9.98 -11.30 6.49
CA PRO A 6 10.77 -12.51 6.70
C PRO A 6 11.13 -12.72 8.18
N LEU A 7 11.50 -11.63 8.86
CA LEU A 7 11.88 -11.67 10.27
C LEU A 7 10.68 -12.05 11.15
N TYR A 8 9.49 -11.48 10.88
CA TYR A 8 8.26 -11.84 11.57
C TYR A 8 7.92 -13.33 11.42
N LEU A 9 8.03 -13.88 10.20
CA LEU A 9 7.76 -15.30 9.97
C LEU A 9 8.75 -16.21 10.70
N ALA A 10 10.02 -15.83 10.77
CA ALA A 10 11.03 -16.58 11.51
C ALA A 10 10.80 -16.50 13.03
N ASP A 11 10.54 -15.32 13.57
CA ASP A 11 10.40 -15.11 15.02
C ASP A 11 9.10 -15.67 15.59
N VAL A 12 7.98 -15.44 14.92
CA VAL A 12 6.64 -15.78 15.47
C VAL A 12 6.25 -17.20 15.13
N PHE A 13 6.58 -17.68 13.94
CA PHE A 13 6.20 -19.02 13.48
C PHE A 13 7.37 -20.01 13.47
N HIS A 14 8.57 -19.58 13.90
CA HIS A 14 9.78 -20.40 13.97
C HIS A 14 10.15 -21.06 12.62
N LEU A 15 9.83 -20.38 11.50
CA LEU A 15 10.15 -20.87 10.18
C LEU A 15 11.66 -20.78 9.92
N ASN A 16 12.22 -21.81 9.35
CA ASN A 16 13.61 -21.78 8.92
C ASN A 16 13.76 -20.96 7.62
N ILE A 17 15.00 -20.59 7.28
CA ILE A 17 15.31 -19.74 6.12
C ILE A 17 14.73 -20.29 4.81
N LYS A 18 14.74 -21.64 4.63
CA LYS A 18 14.20 -22.27 3.42
C LYS A 18 12.68 -22.13 3.34
N GLU A 19 11.98 -22.32 4.45
CA GLU A 19 10.53 -22.18 4.54
C GLU A 19 10.09 -20.72 4.33
N VAL A 20 10.81 -19.77 4.92
CA VAL A 20 10.60 -18.34 4.68
C VAL A 20 10.80 -18.00 3.20
N ALA A 21 11.92 -18.45 2.59
CA ALA A 21 12.20 -18.20 1.18
C ALA A 21 11.13 -18.80 0.26
N PHE A 22 10.67 -20.02 0.59
CA PHE A 22 9.61 -20.69 -0.20
C PHE A 22 8.25 -20.02 -0.11
N SER A 23 7.96 -19.32 0.97
CA SER A 23 6.66 -18.66 1.20
C SER A 23 6.68 -17.16 0.92
N ALA A 24 7.85 -16.51 0.95
CA ALA A 24 7.98 -15.06 0.83
C ALA A 24 7.48 -14.46 -0.50
N TRP A 25 7.38 -15.25 -1.57
CA TRP A 25 6.87 -14.78 -2.86
C TRP A 25 5.36 -14.52 -2.87
N VAL A 26 4.59 -15.23 -2.02
CA VAL A 26 3.11 -15.15 -1.99
C VAL A 26 2.60 -13.72 -1.76
N PRO A 27 3.11 -12.96 -0.78
CA PRO A 27 2.76 -11.56 -0.60
C PRO A 27 3.05 -10.68 -1.83
N TYR A 28 4.12 -10.96 -2.57
CA TYR A 28 4.46 -10.19 -3.78
C TYR A 28 3.51 -10.49 -4.94
N VAL A 29 3.01 -11.73 -5.05
CA VAL A 29 1.92 -12.04 -6.01
C VAL A 29 0.65 -11.27 -5.62
N GLY A 30 0.32 -11.21 -4.35
CA GLY A 30 -0.77 -10.36 -3.85
C GLY A 30 -0.59 -8.89 -4.25
N ALA A 31 0.62 -8.36 -4.12
CA ALA A 31 0.97 -7.01 -4.56
C ALA A 31 0.75 -6.81 -6.07
N ALA A 32 1.23 -7.73 -6.90
CA ALA A 32 1.07 -7.66 -8.36
C ALA A 32 -0.41 -7.67 -8.77
N LEU A 33 -1.19 -8.60 -8.20
CA LEU A 33 -2.63 -8.67 -8.44
C LEU A 33 -3.34 -7.41 -7.97
N GLY A 34 -2.98 -6.87 -6.82
CA GLY A 34 -3.52 -5.63 -6.28
C GLY A 34 -3.24 -4.43 -7.18
N SER A 35 -2.03 -4.33 -7.74
CA SER A 35 -1.66 -3.27 -8.68
C SER A 35 -2.51 -3.32 -9.95
N ILE A 36 -2.65 -4.49 -10.56
CA ILE A 36 -3.47 -4.70 -11.76
C ILE A 36 -4.94 -4.37 -11.46
N ALA A 37 -5.48 -4.94 -10.38
CA ALA A 37 -6.86 -4.74 -9.98
C ALA A 37 -7.17 -3.28 -9.65
N GLY A 38 -6.25 -2.56 -9.00
CA GLY A 38 -6.40 -1.14 -8.65
C GLY A 38 -6.47 -0.23 -9.87
N GLY A 39 -5.59 -0.47 -10.85
CA GLY A 39 -5.62 0.25 -12.13
C GLY A 39 -6.87 -0.08 -12.94
N TRP A 40 -7.22 -1.35 -13.03
CA TRP A 40 -8.43 -1.81 -13.73
C TRP A 40 -9.70 -1.23 -13.11
N TYR A 41 -9.84 -1.26 -11.78
CA TYR A 41 -11.02 -0.76 -11.08
C TYR A 41 -11.25 0.73 -11.32
N SER A 42 -10.21 1.56 -11.18
CA SER A 42 -10.35 3.00 -11.42
C SER A 42 -10.62 3.30 -12.90
N GLY A 43 -9.99 2.58 -13.83
CA GLY A 43 -10.27 2.68 -15.26
C GLY A 43 -11.71 2.30 -15.61
N TRP A 44 -12.23 1.24 -15.00
CA TRP A 44 -13.61 0.80 -15.17
C TRP A 44 -14.62 1.84 -14.68
N LEU A 45 -14.36 2.50 -13.53
CA LEU A 45 -15.19 3.60 -13.05
C LEU A 45 -15.20 4.78 -14.02
N ILE A 46 -14.03 5.16 -14.56
CA ILE A 46 -13.92 6.26 -15.54
C ILE A 46 -14.70 5.92 -16.81
N ASN A 47 -14.58 4.69 -17.31
CA ASN A 47 -15.31 4.22 -18.50
C ASN A 47 -16.84 4.16 -18.29
N ARG A 48 -17.29 4.10 -17.04
CA ARG A 48 -18.72 4.22 -16.67
C ARG A 48 -19.20 5.66 -16.50
N GLY A 49 -18.38 6.65 -16.82
CA GLY A 49 -18.73 8.07 -16.77
C GLY A 49 -18.49 8.77 -15.44
N HIS A 50 -17.84 8.09 -14.47
CA HIS A 50 -17.42 8.75 -13.23
C HIS A 50 -16.23 9.69 -13.48
N THR A 51 -16.12 10.74 -12.67
CA THR A 51 -14.98 11.66 -12.75
C THR A 51 -13.68 10.96 -12.33
N VAL A 52 -12.55 11.41 -12.88
CA VAL A 52 -11.21 10.90 -12.50
C VAL A 52 -11.01 11.06 -10.99
N ASN A 53 -11.40 12.20 -10.43
CA ASN A 53 -11.34 12.46 -8.99
C ASN A 53 -12.07 11.39 -8.16
N TYR A 54 -13.30 11.06 -8.54
CA TYR A 54 -14.08 10.03 -7.85
C TYR A 54 -13.42 8.66 -8.00
N ALA A 55 -13.06 8.28 -9.23
CA ALA A 55 -12.49 6.96 -9.52
C ALA A 55 -11.19 6.69 -8.75
N ARG A 56 -10.27 7.68 -8.71
CA ARG A 56 -9.00 7.54 -7.98
C ARG A 56 -9.22 7.48 -6.47
N LYS A 57 -10.03 8.38 -5.92
CA LYS A 57 -10.32 8.41 -4.48
C LYS A 57 -11.07 7.17 -4.01
N ALA A 58 -12.05 6.68 -4.79
CA ALA A 58 -12.77 5.44 -4.50
C ALA A 58 -11.86 4.22 -4.51
N ALA A 59 -10.94 4.13 -5.49
CA ALA A 59 -9.96 3.05 -5.53
C ALA A 59 -8.99 3.10 -4.34
N MET A 60 -8.47 4.28 -4.00
CA MET A 60 -7.59 4.42 -2.82
C MET A 60 -8.31 4.05 -1.52
N LEU A 61 -9.58 4.46 -1.37
CA LEU A 61 -10.39 4.09 -0.20
C LEU A 61 -10.60 2.58 -0.10
N LEU A 62 -10.93 1.92 -1.23
CA LEU A 62 -11.10 0.47 -1.27
C LEU A 62 -9.81 -0.26 -0.90
N GLY A 63 -8.66 0.20 -1.40
CA GLY A 63 -7.35 -0.32 -0.98
C GLY A 63 -7.14 -0.25 0.53
N GLY A 64 -7.45 0.90 1.15
CA GLY A 64 -7.37 1.09 2.59
C GLY A 64 -8.31 0.17 3.39
N ILE A 65 -9.54 -0.02 2.90
CA ILE A 65 -10.52 -0.94 3.51
C ILE A 65 -10.03 -2.40 3.47
N ILE A 66 -9.28 -2.79 2.44
CA ILE A 66 -8.68 -4.13 2.37
C ILE A 66 -7.52 -4.26 3.36
N ILE A 67 -6.67 -3.26 3.48
CA ILE A 67 -5.44 -3.32 4.29
C ILE A 67 -5.78 -3.49 5.78
N ILE A 68 -6.67 -2.66 6.33
CA ILE A 68 -6.90 -2.59 7.78
C ILE A 68 -7.33 -3.93 8.37
N PRO A 69 -8.41 -4.60 7.90
CA PRO A 69 -8.81 -5.89 8.43
C PRO A 69 -7.78 -6.99 8.15
N SER A 70 -7.06 -6.89 7.01
CA SER A 70 -6.03 -7.88 6.67
C SER A 70 -4.82 -7.81 7.60
N ILE A 71 -4.40 -6.62 8.04
CA ILE A 71 -3.34 -6.48 9.04
C ILE A 71 -3.78 -7.10 10.37
N LEU A 72 -4.99 -6.79 10.83
CA LEU A 72 -5.51 -7.35 12.08
C LEU A 72 -5.60 -8.87 12.02
N ALA A 73 -6.10 -9.42 10.93
CA ALA A 73 -6.18 -10.86 10.72
C ALA A 73 -4.79 -11.52 10.64
N ALA A 74 -3.80 -10.85 10.01
CA ALA A 74 -2.43 -11.34 9.98
C ALA A 74 -1.81 -11.42 11.39
N ILE A 75 -2.01 -10.39 12.23
CA ILE A 75 -1.51 -10.35 13.61
C ILE A 75 -2.18 -11.44 14.49
N MET A 76 -3.47 -11.68 14.27
CA MET A 76 -4.25 -12.67 15.04
C MET A 76 -4.10 -14.10 14.51
N SER A 77 -3.34 -14.31 13.43
CA SER A 77 -3.17 -15.62 12.84
C SER A 77 -2.34 -16.53 13.73
N THR A 78 -2.83 -17.74 13.92
CA THR A 78 -2.17 -18.78 14.73
C THR A 78 -1.26 -19.70 13.91
N THR A 79 -1.33 -19.62 12.58
CA THR A 79 -0.54 -20.45 11.66
C THR A 79 0.13 -19.61 10.57
N ALA A 80 1.34 -19.98 10.20
CA ALA A 80 2.11 -19.26 9.17
C ALA A 80 1.39 -19.15 7.81
N PRO A 81 0.77 -20.22 7.25
CA PRO A 81 0.08 -20.10 5.96
C PRO A 81 -1.05 -19.07 5.98
N VAL A 82 -1.82 -19.02 7.07
CA VAL A 82 -2.92 -18.04 7.22
C VAL A 82 -2.37 -16.63 7.32
N ALA A 83 -1.31 -16.43 8.10
CA ALA A 83 -0.62 -15.14 8.19
C ALA A 83 -0.11 -14.67 6.82
N ILE A 84 0.53 -15.56 6.05
CA ILE A 84 1.07 -15.25 4.71
C ILE A 84 -0.03 -14.83 3.74
N VAL A 85 -1.20 -15.49 3.77
CA VAL A 85 -2.35 -15.11 2.92
C VAL A 85 -2.85 -13.71 3.29
N PHE A 86 -3.02 -13.40 4.58
CA PHE A 86 -3.41 -12.06 5.00
C PHE A 86 -2.36 -11.01 4.69
N MET A 87 -1.08 -11.33 4.77
CA MET A 87 0.00 -10.46 4.32
C MET A 87 -0.04 -10.20 2.82
N ALA A 88 -0.41 -11.21 2.01
CA ALA A 88 -0.64 -11.02 0.58
C ALA A 88 -1.81 -10.05 0.32
N LEU A 89 -2.89 -10.12 1.10
CA LEU A 89 -3.99 -9.16 1.03
C LEU A 89 -3.58 -7.76 1.47
N VAL A 90 -2.75 -7.62 2.50
CA VAL A 90 -2.18 -6.32 2.92
C VAL A 90 -1.39 -5.69 1.78
N LEU A 91 -0.45 -6.43 1.17
CA LEU A 91 0.34 -5.92 0.05
C LEU A 91 -0.51 -5.69 -1.20
N GLY A 92 -1.49 -6.54 -1.45
CA GLY A 92 -2.47 -6.35 -2.53
C GLY A 92 -3.26 -5.05 -2.37
N GLY A 93 -3.83 -4.80 -1.19
CA GLY A 93 -4.53 -3.57 -0.86
C GLY A 93 -3.62 -2.34 -0.94
N PHE A 94 -2.39 -2.46 -0.46
CA PHE A 94 -1.40 -1.39 -0.56
C PHE A 94 -1.07 -1.03 -2.02
N GLN A 95 -0.83 -2.02 -2.87
CA GLN A 95 -0.56 -1.77 -4.28
C GLN A 95 -1.79 -1.29 -5.04
N PHE A 96 -2.98 -1.76 -4.68
CA PHE A 96 -4.25 -1.24 -5.19
C PHE A 96 -4.38 0.27 -4.91
N PHE A 97 -4.04 0.71 -3.70
CA PHE A 97 -3.99 2.10 -3.29
C PHE A 97 -2.89 2.86 -4.04
N MET A 98 -1.65 2.35 -4.01
CA MET A 98 -0.46 3.03 -4.55
C MET A 98 -0.52 3.25 -6.06
N THR A 99 -1.06 2.31 -6.83
CA THR A 99 -1.24 2.46 -8.27
C THR A 99 -2.07 3.69 -8.60
N ASN A 100 -3.14 3.94 -7.84
CA ASN A 100 -3.98 5.10 -8.04
C ASN A 100 -3.36 6.41 -7.54
N LEU A 101 -2.60 6.36 -6.45
CA LEU A 101 -1.86 7.52 -5.95
C LEU A 101 -0.78 7.99 -6.95
N GLN A 102 -0.03 7.05 -7.51
CA GLN A 102 1.06 7.35 -8.47
C GLN A 102 0.57 7.88 -9.82
N THR A 103 -0.71 7.70 -10.16
CA THR A 103 -1.29 8.29 -11.38
C THR A 103 -1.73 9.74 -11.22
N ILE A 104 -1.89 10.24 -9.98
CA ILE A 104 -2.35 11.62 -9.72
C ILE A 104 -1.50 12.68 -10.43
N PRO A 105 -0.15 12.64 -10.43
CA PRO A 105 0.66 13.62 -11.16
C PRO A 105 0.32 13.69 -12.65
N SER A 106 0.08 12.56 -13.31
CA SER A 106 -0.29 12.50 -14.73
C SER A 106 -1.73 12.92 -15.00
N ASP A 107 -2.63 12.73 -14.03
CA ASP A 107 -4.02 13.18 -14.13
C ASP A 107 -4.14 14.72 -13.96
N LEU A 108 -3.25 15.33 -13.16
CA LEU A 108 -3.25 16.78 -12.90
C LEU A 108 -2.47 17.59 -13.95
N HIS A 109 -1.36 17.05 -14.44
CA HIS A 109 -0.44 17.78 -15.33
C HIS A 109 -0.15 16.99 -16.60
N SER A 110 0.34 17.69 -17.61
CA SER A 110 0.82 17.12 -18.87
C SER A 110 2.27 17.51 -19.14
N GLY A 111 2.99 16.67 -19.91
CA GLY A 111 4.34 16.97 -20.37
C GLY A 111 5.40 16.89 -19.26
N LYS A 112 6.39 17.81 -19.30
CA LYS A 112 7.60 17.75 -18.47
C LYS A 112 7.35 17.86 -16.96
N SER A 113 6.25 18.51 -16.55
CA SER A 113 5.90 18.70 -15.14
C SER A 113 5.56 17.40 -14.41
N VAL A 114 5.05 16.39 -15.13
CA VAL A 114 4.69 15.08 -14.56
C VAL A 114 5.91 14.37 -13.97
N GLY A 115 7.02 14.36 -14.72
CA GLY A 115 8.25 13.72 -14.26
C GLY A 115 8.83 14.37 -12.99
N SER A 116 8.81 15.70 -12.92
CA SER A 116 9.29 16.44 -11.75
C SER A 116 8.44 16.16 -10.51
N LEU A 117 7.11 16.16 -10.66
CA LEU A 117 6.19 15.86 -9.55
C LEU A 117 6.32 14.41 -9.08
N ALA A 118 6.38 13.46 -10.02
CA ALA A 118 6.59 12.06 -9.70
C ALA A 118 7.95 11.83 -9.01
N GLY A 119 9.00 12.51 -9.46
CA GLY A 119 10.33 12.45 -8.86
C GLY A 119 10.38 13.00 -7.44
N LEU A 120 9.75 14.16 -7.18
CA LEU A 120 9.64 14.73 -5.84
C LEU A 120 8.81 13.81 -4.90
N GLY A 121 7.70 13.27 -5.41
CA GLY A 121 6.89 12.31 -4.67
C GLY A 121 7.67 11.04 -4.32
N GLY A 122 8.42 10.50 -5.29
CA GLY A 122 9.29 9.33 -5.07
C GLY A 122 10.40 9.61 -4.04
N ALA A 123 11.09 10.75 -4.14
CA ALA A 123 12.12 11.13 -3.19
C ALA A 123 11.55 11.27 -1.75
N SER A 124 10.40 11.91 -1.61
CA SER A 124 9.70 12.04 -0.32
C SER A 124 9.30 10.67 0.25
N ALA A 125 8.82 9.76 -0.60
CA ALA A 125 8.46 8.40 -0.20
C ALA A 125 9.68 7.60 0.31
N VAL A 126 10.83 7.73 -0.35
CA VAL A 126 12.09 7.09 0.09
C VAL A 126 12.51 7.62 1.46
N LEU A 127 12.52 8.95 1.66
CA LEU A 127 12.84 9.55 2.97
C LEU A 127 11.88 9.06 4.07
N GLY A 128 10.57 9.05 3.78
CA GLY A 128 9.56 8.52 4.71
C GLY A 128 9.80 7.04 5.04
N THR A 129 10.20 6.24 4.05
CA THR A 129 10.51 4.82 4.24
C THR A 129 11.74 4.62 5.13
N ILE A 130 12.80 5.40 4.92
CA ILE A 130 14.01 5.34 5.76
C ILE A 130 13.65 5.67 7.22
N LEU A 131 12.92 6.76 7.45
CA LEU A 131 12.47 7.14 8.79
C LEU A 131 11.60 6.04 9.41
N ALA A 132 10.65 5.49 8.66
CA ALA A 132 9.79 4.42 9.16
C ALA A 132 10.57 3.14 9.53
N ILE A 133 11.60 2.77 8.75
CA ILE A 133 12.47 1.62 9.07
C ILE A 133 13.29 1.90 10.32
N LEU A 134 13.87 3.10 10.45
CA LEU A 134 14.63 3.49 11.64
C LEU A 134 13.75 3.45 12.90
N PHE A 135 12.54 4.00 12.84
CA PHE A 135 11.60 3.93 13.95
C PHE A 135 11.19 2.49 14.27
N ALA A 136 10.87 1.71 13.24
CA ALA A 136 10.44 0.33 13.38
C ALA A 136 11.52 -0.57 14.02
N SER A 137 12.83 -0.27 13.81
CA SER A 137 13.92 -1.05 14.38
C SER A 137 14.02 -0.96 15.92
N TYR A 138 13.42 0.06 16.53
CA TYR A 138 13.34 0.18 18.00
C TYR A 138 12.14 -0.58 18.61
N ILE A 139 11.22 -1.08 17.77
CA ILE A 139 10.02 -1.74 18.24
C ILE A 139 10.22 -3.25 18.16
N THR A 140 10.34 -3.90 19.32
CA THR A 140 10.52 -5.36 19.44
C THR A 140 9.20 -6.13 19.43
N ASN A 141 8.08 -5.46 19.72
CA ASN A 141 6.77 -6.09 19.75
C ASN A 141 6.10 -6.05 18.36
N TRP A 142 5.92 -7.21 17.74
CA TRP A 142 5.33 -7.35 16.42
C TRP A 142 3.89 -6.83 16.31
N ILE A 143 3.08 -7.04 17.35
CA ILE A 143 1.70 -6.55 17.39
C ILE A 143 1.69 -5.02 17.34
N LEU A 144 2.52 -4.39 18.18
CA LEU A 144 2.65 -2.94 18.20
C LEU A 144 3.16 -2.40 16.85
N LEU A 145 4.19 -3.03 16.28
CA LEU A 145 4.77 -2.62 15.00
C LEU A 145 3.73 -2.63 13.87
N PHE A 146 3.03 -3.76 13.69
CA PHE A 146 2.02 -3.88 12.64
C PHE A 146 0.78 -3.02 12.90
N SER A 147 0.39 -2.82 14.15
CA SER A 147 -0.71 -1.92 14.51
C SER A 147 -0.37 -0.47 14.17
N LEU A 148 0.85 -0.02 14.45
CA LEU A 148 1.32 1.33 14.08
C LEU A 148 1.39 1.50 12.55
N LEU A 149 1.93 0.53 11.82
CA LEU A 149 1.94 0.54 10.36
C LEU A 149 0.51 0.54 9.78
N GLY A 150 -0.40 -0.20 10.39
CA GLY A 150 -1.82 -0.19 10.05
C GLY A 150 -2.49 1.17 10.27
N ALA A 151 -2.14 1.86 11.37
CA ALA A 151 -2.67 3.18 11.69
C ALA A 151 -2.20 4.28 10.71
N LEU A 152 -1.08 4.09 10.01
CA LEU A 152 -0.65 5.01 8.95
C LEU A 152 -1.60 5.01 7.74
N VAL A 153 -2.35 3.92 7.51
CA VAL A 153 -3.26 3.82 6.36
C VAL A 153 -4.42 4.84 6.46
N PRO A 154 -5.21 4.89 7.54
CA PRO A 154 -6.24 5.91 7.67
C PRO A 154 -5.67 7.33 7.71
N LEU A 155 -4.48 7.54 8.31
CA LEU A 155 -3.80 8.84 8.30
C LEU A 155 -3.46 9.27 6.87
N SER A 156 -2.92 8.37 6.04
CA SER A 156 -2.61 8.67 4.63
C SER A 156 -3.86 8.95 3.82
N LEU A 157 -4.94 8.19 4.01
CA LEU A 157 -6.24 8.47 3.40
C LEU A 157 -6.77 9.85 3.80
N CYS A 158 -6.82 10.15 5.10
CA CYS A 158 -7.24 11.47 5.59
C CYS A 158 -6.39 12.59 4.98
N SER A 159 -5.07 12.44 4.95
CA SER A 159 -4.17 13.41 4.33
C SER A 159 -4.52 13.65 2.85
N ILE A 160 -4.71 12.58 2.06
CA ILE A 160 -5.06 12.69 0.65
C ILE A 160 -6.42 13.39 0.46
N PHE A 161 -7.43 13.01 1.24
CA PHE A 161 -8.76 13.61 1.11
C PHE A 161 -8.79 15.09 1.52
N LEU A 162 -7.94 15.50 2.46
CA LEU A 162 -7.84 16.89 2.93
C LEU A 162 -6.95 17.76 2.04
N THR A 163 -5.83 17.22 1.54
CA THR A 163 -4.82 18.00 0.82
C THR A 163 -4.98 17.95 -0.70
N VAL A 164 -5.35 16.79 -1.24
CA VAL A 164 -5.60 16.63 -2.67
C VAL A 164 -7.02 17.09 -2.97
N GLY A 165 -7.14 18.32 -3.47
CA GLY A 165 -8.40 18.89 -3.92
C GLY A 165 -9.07 18.08 -5.04
N GLU A 166 -9.79 18.74 -5.92
CA GLU A 166 -10.41 18.07 -7.06
C GLU A 166 -9.35 17.71 -8.12
N ILE A 167 -9.22 16.41 -8.43
CA ILE A 167 -8.29 15.92 -9.46
C ILE A 167 -8.89 16.27 -10.83
N LYS A 168 -8.44 17.38 -11.40
CA LYS A 168 -8.80 17.86 -12.74
C LYS A 168 -7.53 18.27 -13.46
N GLN A 169 -7.45 17.96 -14.76
CA GLN A 169 -6.32 18.36 -15.58
C GLN A 169 -6.22 19.89 -15.62
N ILE A 170 -5.09 20.42 -15.19
CA ILE A 170 -4.78 21.84 -15.26
C ILE A 170 -4.50 22.17 -16.73
N LYS A 171 -5.50 22.75 -17.43
CA LYS A 171 -5.30 23.30 -18.76
C LYS A 171 -4.35 24.50 -18.63
N LYS A 172 -3.25 24.45 -19.38
CA LYS A 172 -2.42 25.61 -19.64
C LYS A 172 -3.08 26.51 -20.67
#